data_5d5f1635f83586d4fa6adb44abe6e75b
#
_entry.id   5d5f1635f83586d4fa6adb44abe6e75b
#
_cell.length_a   1.000
_cell.length_b   1.000
_cell.length_c   1.000
_cell.angle_alpha   90.00
_cell.angle_beta   90.00
_cell.angle_gamma   90.00
#
_symmetry.space_group_name_H-M   'P 1'
#
loop_
_entity.id
_entity.type
_entity.pdbx_description
1 polymer ?
#
loop_
_entity_poly.entity_id
_entity_poly.type
_entity_poly.pdbx_seq_one_letter_code
_entity_poly.pdbx_strand_id
1 'polypeptide(L)'
;MFEKIGIRFDTVKSGPFKDILSPDRPLSDAERALLQELIDSSYGQFVGVVAKGRNLELETVKRFADGRVFSGEQAQALGLVDELGGEDHARRLAAQLADLDADDIRPVTLGKQRRKLSGLLPGSQLLHQLQQRLSIELMGSGQVLWLYRP
;
A
#
# COMPACT_ATOMS: atom_id res chain seq x y z
N MET A 1 22.32 -17.29 -10.69
CA MET A 1 22.99 -16.74 -9.50
C MET A 1 23.16 -17.82 -8.43
N PHE A 2 22.12 -18.55 -8.11
CA PHE A 2 22.11 -19.61 -7.09
C PHE A 2 23.06 -20.78 -7.39
N GLU A 3 23.17 -21.21 -8.64
CA GLU A 3 24.12 -22.26 -9.06
C GLU A 3 25.58 -21.95 -8.76
N LYS A 4 25.96 -20.65 -8.81
CA LYS A 4 27.34 -20.22 -8.48
C LYS A 4 27.72 -20.41 -7.00
N ILE A 5 26.72 -20.49 -6.13
CA ILE A 5 26.91 -20.71 -4.70
C ILE A 5 26.50 -22.13 -4.25
N GLY A 6 26.31 -23.04 -5.23
CA GLY A 6 26.00 -24.45 -4.96
C GLY A 6 24.55 -24.73 -4.55
N ILE A 7 23.63 -23.75 -4.68
CA ILE A 7 22.21 -23.96 -4.40
C ILE A 7 21.51 -24.42 -5.68
N ARG A 8 20.87 -25.58 -5.60
CA ARG A 8 20.06 -26.15 -6.69
C ARG A 8 18.61 -26.30 -6.19
N PHE A 9 17.66 -25.84 -7.02
CA PHE A 9 16.23 -26.00 -6.77
C PHE A 9 15.73 -27.18 -7.62
N ASP A 10 14.97 -28.07 -6.99
CA ASP A 10 14.30 -29.18 -7.66
C ASP A 10 12.79 -29.01 -7.43
N THR A 11 12.04 -28.70 -8.50
CA THR A 11 10.63 -28.34 -8.42
C THR A 11 9.75 -29.43 -8.97
N VAL A 12 8.94 -30.05 -8.09
CA VAL A 12 7.88 -30.98 -8.47
C VAL A 12 6.55 -30.21 -8.48
N LYS A 13 5.86 -30.19 -9.62
CA LYS A 13 4.65 -29.40 -9.81
C LYS A 13 3.55 -30.15 -10.56
N SER A 14 2.30 -29.89 -10.21
CA SER A 14 1.11 -30.49 -10.80
C SER A 14 0.61 -29.78 -12.06
N GLY A 15 1.24 -28.67 -12.48
CA GLY A 15 0.84 -27.92 -13.66
C GLY A 15 1.93 -26.94 -14.10
N PRO A 16 1.93 -26.54 -15.40
CA PRO A 16 3.02 -25.78 -16.00
C PRO A 16 3.29 -24.42 -15.34
N PHE A 17 2.27 -23.77 -14.80
CA PHE A 17 2.35 -22.42 -14.24
C PHE A 17 2.40 -22.37 -12.69
N LYS A 18 2.54 -23.53 -12.02
CA LYS A 18 2.53 -23.57 -10.55
C LYS A 18 3.73 -22.91 -9.88
N ASP A 19 4.84 -22.82 -10.60
CA ASP A 19 6.09 -22.17 -10.17
C ASP A 19 6.36 -20.86 -10.93
N ILE A 20 5.32 -20.25 -11.48
CA ILE A 20 5.42 -18.92 -12.11
C ILE A 20 5.98 -17.92 -11.08
N LEU A 21 6.88 -17.04 -11.50
CA LEU A 21 7.64 -16.10 -10.66
C LEU A 21 8.66 -16.76 -9.73
N SER A 22 9.02 -18.02 -9.91
CA SER A 22 10.10 -18.63 -9.15
C SER A 22 11.42 -17.89 -9.39
N PRO A 23 12.20 -17.57 -8.34
CA PRO A 23 13.44 -16.80 -8.48
C PRO A 23 14.62 -17.61 -9.03
N ASP A 24 14.47 -18.91 -9.20
CA ASP A 24 15.53 -19.84 -9.62
C ASP A 24 15.72 -19.88 -11.14
N ARG A 25 14.71 -19.50 -11.91
CA ARG A 25 14.73 -19.53 -13.37
C ARG A 25 14.06 -18.28 -13.99
N PRO A 26 14.42 -17.91 -15.23
CA PRO A 26 13.69 -16.89 -15.96
C PRO A 26 12.27 -17.36 -16.31
N LEU A 27 11.37 -16.39 -16.52
CA LEU A 27 10.03 -16.66 -17.04
C LEU A 27 10.13 -17.23 -18.45
N SER A 28 9.33 -18.26 -18.74
CA SER A 28 9.08 -18.71 -20.11
C SER A 28 8.21 -17.70 -20.87
N ASP A 29 8.19 -17.80 -22.21
CA ASP A 29 7.35 -16.92 -23.04
C ASP A 29 5.86 -17.10 -22.74
N ALA A 30 5.41 -18.33 -22.46
CA ALA A 30 4.02 -18.62 -22.09
C ALA A 30 3.65 -18.00 -20.73
N GLU A 31 4.55 -18.05 -19.76
CA GLU A 31 4.34 -17.42 -18.45
C GLU A 31 4.31 -15.89 -18.56
N ARG A 32 5.21 -15.34 -19.39
CA ARG A 32 5.25 -13.90 -19.66
C ARG A 32 3.95 -13.44 -20.33
N ALA A 33 3.45 -14.17 -21.32
CA ALA A 33 2.20 -13.85 -21.99
C ALA A 33 1.01 -13.88 -21.03
N LEU A 34 0.93 -14.90 -20.18
CA LEU A 34 -0.13 -15.04 -19.17
C LEU A 34 -0.12 -13.86 -18.18
N LEU A 35 1.06 -13.49 -17.67
CA LEU A 35 1.21 -12.36 -16.75
C LEU A 35 0.89 -11.03 -17.43
N GLN A 36 1.29 -10.86 -18.70
CA GLN A 36 0.99 -9.66 -19.46
C GLN A 36 -0.52 -9.49 -19.65
N GLU A 37 -1.23 -10.54 -20.02
CA GLU A 37 -2.69 -10.52 -20.16
C GLU A 37 -3.38 -10.12 -18.86
N LEU A 38 -2.93 -10.67 -17.72
CA LEU A 38 -3.45 -10.32 -16.40
C LEU A 38 -3.21 -8.84 -16.07
N ILE A 39 -2.00 -8.34 -16.35
CA ILE A 39 -1.64 -6.93 -16.14
C ILE A 39 -2.48 -6.01 -17.02
N ASP A 40 -2.60 -6.33 -18.29
CA ASP A 40 -3.37 -5.55 -19.27
C ASP A 40 -4.86 -5.47 -18.88
N SER A 41 -5.43 -6.59 -18.43
CA SER A 41 -6.80 -6.65 -17.93
C SER A 41 -6.97 -5.78 -16.69
N SER A 42 -6.07 -5.89 -15.71
CA SER A 42 -6.10 -5.08 -14.48
C SER A 42 -5.91 -3.59 -14.76
N TYR A 43 -5.00 -3.26 -15.68
CA TYR A 43 -4.76 -1.89 -16.12
C TYR A 43 -6.00 -1.30 -16.81
N GLY A 44 -6.64 -2.06 -17.70
CA GLY A 44 -7.86 -1.62 -18.36
C GLY A 44 -8.99 -1.32 -17.37
N GLN A 45 -9.19 -2.19 -16.37
CA GLN A 45 -10.16 -1.96 -15.30
C GLN A 45 -9.83 -0.71 -14.49
N PHE A 46 -8.56 -0.55 -14.07
CA PHE A 46 -8.10 0.62 -13.32
C PHE A 46 -8.38 1.93 -14.08
N VAL A 47 -7.93 2.01 -15.33
CA VAL A 47 -8.12 3.21 -16.18
C VAL A 47 -9.61 3.51 -16.36
N GLY A 48 -10.43 2.47 -16.57
CA GLY A 48 -11.89 2.63 -16.70
C GLY A 48 -12.56 3.16 -15.43
N VAL A 49 -12.17 2.66 -14.28
CA VAL A 49 -12.69 3.15 -12.98
C VAL A 49 -12.31 4.60 -12.74
N VAL A 50 -11.06 4.98 -13.00
CA VAL A 50 -10.59 6.37 -12.85
C VAL A 50 -11.31 7.28 -13.81
N ALA A 51 -11.41 6.92 -15.10
CA ALA A 51 -12.11 7.70 -16.12
C ALA A 51 -13.56 7.98 -15.71
N LYS A 52 -14.28 6.93 -15.30
CA LYS A 52 -15.67 7.06 -14.84
C LYS A 52 -15.80 7.86 -13.55
N GLY A 53 -14.96 7.58 -12.55
CA GLY A 53 -15.02 8.22 -11.23
C GLY A 53 -14.65 9.70 -11.25
N ARG A 54 -13.81 10.10 -12.21
CA ARG A 54 -13.35 11.48 -12.38
C ARG A 54 -13.97 12.21 -13.57
N ASN A 55 -14.88 11.56 -14.29
CA ASN A 55 -15.50 12.08 -15.52
C ASN A 55 -14.45 12.57 -16.54
N LEU A 56 -13.40 11.78 -16.73
CA LEU A 56 -12.30 12.04 -17.66
C LEU A 56 -12.40 11.10 -18.86
N GLU A 57 -11.93 11.58 -20.01
CA GLU A 57 -11.77 10.73 -21.19
C GLU A 57 -10.74 9.61 -20.95
N LEU A 58 -11.05 8.39 -21.40
CA LEU A 58 -10.23 7.21 -21.22
C LEU A 58 -8.78 7.41 -21.68
N GLU A 59 -8.63 8.03 -22.87
CA GLU A 59 -7.31 8.30 -23.44
C GLU A 59 -6.54 9.38 -22.66
N THR A 60 -7.24 10.28 -21.98
CA THR A 60 -6.60 11.24 -21.07
C THR A 60 -6.04 10.55 -19.85
N VAL A 61 -6.77 9.61 -19.25
CA VAL A 61 -6.30 8.84 -18.11
C VAL A 61 -5.08 7.99 -18.50
N LYS A 62 -5.10 7.30 -19.64
CA LYS A 62 -3.97 6.51 -20.13
C LYS A 62 -2.66 7.32 -20.28
N ARG A 63 -2.73 8.60 -20.59
CA ARG A 63 -1.53 9.46 -20.75
C ARG A 63 -0.72 9.65 -19.47
N PHE A 64 -1.35 9.54 -18.31
CA PHE A 64 -0.67 9.69 -17.03
C PHE A 64 -0.70 8.44 -16.14
N ALA A 65 -1.51 7.43 -16.48
CA ALA A 65 -1.62 6.18 -15.73
C ALA A 65 -0.51 5.18 -16.11
N ASP A 66 0.72 5.62 -16.12
CA ASP A 66 1.90 4.84 -16.50
C ASP A 66 2.76 4.36 -15.31
N GLY A 67 2.25 4.54 -14.08
CA GLY A 67 2.93 4.14 -12.85
C GLY A 67 3.79 5.23 -12.21
N ARG A 68 3.78 6.46 -12.78
CA ARG A 68 4.48 7.60 -12.16
C ARG A 68 3.82 8.06 -10.87
N VAL A 69 4.60 8.70 -10.02
CA VAL A 69 4.13 9.33 -8.79
C VAL A 69 3.81 10.80 -9.05
N PHE A 70 2.73 11.29 -8.46
CA PHE A 70 2.31 12.69 -8.53
C PHE A 70 2.41 13.37 -7.17
N SER A 71 2.72 14.67 -7.17
CA SER A 71 2.44 15.51 -6.01
C SER A 71 0.94 15.79 -5.89
N GLY A 72 0.49 16.29 -4.72
CA GLY A 72 -0.90 16.68 -4.55
C GLY A 72 -1.36 17.73 -5.58
N GLU A 73 -0.53 18.74 -5.83
CA GLU A 73 -0.82 19.79 -6.82
C GLU A 73 -0.93 19.24 -8.24
N GLN A 74 -0.03 18.31 -8.61
CA GLN A 74 -0.10 17.65 -9.93
C GLN A 74 -1.36 16.79 -10.05
N ALA A 75 -1.72 16.06 -9.00
CA ALA A 75 -2.92 15.24 -8.99
C ALA A 75 -4.19 16.10 -9.08
N GLN A 76 -4.22 17.26 -8.41
CA GLN A 76 -5.33 18.21 -8.52
C GLN A 76 -5.42 18.81 -9.94
N ALA A 77 -4.31 19.23 -10.52
CA ALA A 77 -4.27 19.76 -11.88
C ALA A 77 -4.75 18.74 -12.94
N LEU A 78 -4.58 17.45 -12.68
CA LEU A 78 -5.07 16.35 -13.50
C LEU A 78 -6.53 15.94 -13.19
N GLY A 79 -7.18 16.57 -12.20
CA GLY A 79 -8.52 16.24 -11.77
C GLY A 79 -8.63 14.92 -10.98
N LEU A 80 -7.51 14.40 -10.46
CA LEU A 80 -7.47 13.15 -9.69
C LEU A 80 -7.87 13.33 -8.24
N VAL A 81 -7.70 14.53 -7.67
CA VAL A 81 -8.14 14.91 -6.33
C VAL A 81 -8.90 16.23 -6.40
N ASP A 82 -9.84 16.42 -5.49
CA ASP A 82 -10.75 17.57 -5.49
C ASP A 82 -10.12 18.76 -4.78
N GLU A 83 -9.51 18.52 -3.62
CA GLU A 83 -8.94 19.55 -2.77
C GLU A 83 -7.58 19.14 -2.22
N LEU A 84 -6.77 20.15 -1.92
CA LEU A 84 -5.50 19.99 -1.21
C LEU A 84 -5.66 20.43 0.24
N GLY A 85 -5.12 19.65 1.16
CA GLY A 85 -5.20 19.99 2.58
C GLY A 85 -4.48 18.99 3.46
N GLY A 86 -4.31 19.35 4.73
CA GLY A 86 -3.82 18.47 5.78
C GLY A 86 -4.94 17.63 6.40
N GLU A 87 -4.59 16.85 7.42
CA GLU A 87 -5.51 15.95 8.12
C GLU A 87 -6.73 16.68 8.71
N ASP A 88 -6.54 17.87 9.29
CA ASP A 88 -7.64 18.64 9.88
C ASP A 88 -8.61 19.16 8.80
N HIS A 89 -8.09 19.51 7.63
CA HIS A 89 -8.93 19.91 6.49
C HIS A 89 -9.77 18.71 6.01
N ALA A 90 -9.14 17.55 5.84
CA ALA A 90 -9.82 16.33 5.43
C ALA A 90 -10.91 15.90 6.44
N ARG A 91 -10.67 16.06 7.73
CA ARG A 91 -11.67 15.78 8.77
C ARG A 91 -12.88 16.71 8.65
N ARG A 92 -12.64 18.02 8.52
CA ARG A 92 -13.73 18.98 8.35
C ARG A 92 -14.54 18.73 7.10
N LEU A 93 -13.88 18.45 5.98
CA LEU A 93 -14.55 18.12 4.74
C LEU A 93 -15.39 16.84 4.85
N ALA A 94 -14.84 15.80 5.50
CA ALA A 94 -15.60 14.57 5.74
C ALA A 94 -16.83 14.80 6.63
N ALA A 95 -16.72 15.68 7.62
CA ALA A 95 -17.85 16.11 8.44
C ALA A 95 -18.94 16.77 7.61
N GLN A 96 -18.55 17.75 6.82
CA GLN A 96 -19.48 18.49 5.95
C GLN A 96 -20.20 17.56 4.97
N LEU A 97 -19.47 16.62 4.35
CA LEU A 97 -20.05 15.63 3.43
C LEU A 97 -21.01 14.66 4.12
N ALA A 98 -20.84 14.44 5.42
CA ALA A 98 -21.70 13.57 6.23
C ALA A 98 -22.81 14.32 6.97
N ASP A 99 -22.94 15.64 6.77
CA ASP A 99 -23.87 16.52 7.50
C ASP A 99 -23.70 16.44 9.03
N LEU A 100 -22.43 16.38 9.48
CA LEU A 100 -22.03 16.34 10.88
C LEU A 100 -21.34 17.63 11.31
N ASP A 101 -21.42 17.96 12.60
CA ASP A 101 -20.68 19.07 13.15
C ASP A 101 -19.17 18.76 13.20
N ALA A 102 -18.38 19.61 12.53
CA ALA A 102 -16.95 19.44 12.41
C ALA A 102 -16.21 19.49 13.76
N ASP A 103 -16.75 20.18 14.76
CA ASP A 103 -16.14 20.35 16.09
C ASP A 103 -16.40 19.15 17.01
N ASP A 104 -17.39 18.32 16.71
CA ASP A 104 -17.74 17.11 17.52
C ASP A 104 -17.19 15.80 16.93
N ILE A 105 -16.38 15.86 15.85
CA ILE A 105 -15.85 14.65 15.23
C ILE A 105 -14.63 14.13 15.98
N ARG A 106 -14.75 12.92 16.50
CA ARG A 106 -13.64 12.17 17.08
C ARG A 106 -13.26 11.03 16.14
N PRO A 107 -12.04 11.03 15.58
CA PRO A 107 -11.60 9.92 14.73
C PRO A 107 -11.50 8.63 15.55
N VAL A 108 -12.18 7.57 15.08
CA VAL A 108 -12.10 6.24 15.68
C VAL A 108 -11.16 5.40 14.84
N THR A 109 -10.05 4.97 15.42
CA THR A 109 -9.14 4.05 14.75
C THR A 109 -9.73 2.63 14.80
N LEU A 110 -10.22 2.16 13.68
CA LEU A 110 -10.66 0.77 13.52
C LEU A 110 -9.42 -0.13 13.43
N GLY A 111 -9.04 -0.74 14.52
CA GLY A 111 -7.92 -1.69 14.59
C GLY A 111 -8.18 -2.75 15.64
N LYS A 112 -7.70 -3.97 15.41
CA LYS A 112 -7.63 -4.97 16.49
C LYS A 112 -6.79 -4.37 17.62
N GLN A 113 -7.42 -3.98 18.73
CA GLN A 113 -6.68 -3.76 19.96
C GLN A 113 -5.90 -5.04 20.23
N ARG A 114 -4.59 -5.02 19.97
CA ARG A 114 -3.71 -6.02 20.52
C ARG A 114 -3.86 -5.90 22.04
N ARG A 115 -4.68 -6.75 22.65
CA ARG A 115 -4.68 -6.94 24.10
C ARG A 115 -3.22 -7.20 24.45
N LYS A 116 -2.58 -6.19 25.03
CA LYS A 116 -1.24 -6.36 25.58
C LYS A 116 -1.39 -7.38 26.70
N LEU A 117 -0.96 -8.61 26.46
CA LEU A 117 -0.83 -9.66 27.48
C LEU A 117 0.18 -9.27 28.57
N SER A 118 0.78 -8.08 28.48
CA SER A 118 1.75 -7.56 29.43
C SER A 118 1.19 -7.28 30.84
N GLY A 119 -0.15 -7.30 31.02
CA GLY A 119 -0.76 -7.10 32.33
C GLY A 119 -0.86 -8.38 33.20
N LEU A 120 -0.54 -9.56 32.66
CA LEU A 120 -0.74 -10.84 33.36
C LEU A 120 0.54 -11.44 33.96
N LEU A 121 1.71 -10.83 33.72
CA LEU A 121 2.98 -11.33 34.28
C LEU A 121 3.52 -10.32 35.31
N PRO A 122 3.70 -10.73 36.57
CA PRO A 122 4.41 -9.91 37.56
C PRO A 122 5.88 -9.82 37.14
N GLY A 123 6.34 -8.67 36.70
CA GLY A 123 7.69 -8.42 36.16
C GLY A 123 7.71 -7.57 34.89
N SER A 124 6.56 -7.23 34.34
CA SER A 124 6.43 -6.48 33.07
C SER A 124 6.92 -5.02 33.13
N GLN A 125 7.07 -4.44 34.32
CA GLN A 125 7.53 -3.05 34.48
C GLN A 125 9.00 -2.89 34.07
N LEU A 126 9.85 -3.87 34.36
CA LEU A 126 11.28 -3.83 34.02
C LEU A 126 11.51 -3.97 32.50
N LEU A 127 10.74 -4.84 31.85
CA LEU A 127 10.76 -5.02 30.38
C LEU A 127 10.23 -3.77 29.67
N HIS A 128 9.26 -3.07 30.24
CA HIS A 128 8.72 -1.84 29.65
C HIS A 128 9.74 -0.69 29.72
N GLN A 129 10.52 -0.58 30.80
CA GLN A 129 11.60 0.40 30.94
C GLN A 129 12.76 0.11 29.96
N LEU A 130 13.09 -1.15 29.73
CA LEU A 130 14.13 -1.55 28.76
C LEU A 130 13.67 -1.30 27.31
N GLN A 131 12.39 -1.55 26.97
CA GLN A 131 11.84 -1.24 25.65
C GLN A 131 11.78 0.28 25.39
N GLN A 132 11.46 1.10 26.38
CA GLN A 132 11.49 2.56 26.22
C GLN A 132 12.91 3.09 25.99
N ARG A 133 13.92 2.56 26.65
CA ARG A 133 15.33 2.95 26.41
C ARG A 133 15.82 2.55 25.00
N LEU A 134 15.48 1.34 24.54
CA LEU A 134 15.83 0.88 23.19
C LEU A 134 15.08 1.61 22.06
N SER A 135 13.84 2.06 22.32
CA SER A 135 13.06 2.81 21.32
C SER A 135 13.60 4.23 21.09
N ILE A 136 14.23 4.84 22.08
CA ILE A 136 14.83 6.18 21.97
C ILE A 136 16.12 6.13 21.15
N GLU A 137 16.89 5.04 21.19
CA GLU A 137 18.11 4.90 20.38
C GLU A 137 17.83 4.61 18.90
N LEU A 138 16.70 3.99 18.56
CA LEU A 138 16.30 3.66 17.19
C LEU A 138 15.53 4.79 16.46
N MET A 139 15.04 5.80 17.18
CA MET A 139 14.33 6.94 16.60
C MET A 139 15.26 8.05 16.05
N GLY A 140 16.58 7.87 16.12
CA GLY A 140 17.57 8.85 15.63
C GLY A 140 17.81 8.89 14.13
N SER A 141 17.22 7.99 13.33
CA SER A 141 17.32 8.00 11.88
C SER A 141 15.96 8.31 11.26
N GLY A 142 15.76 9.58 10.90
CA GLY A 142 14.52 10.07 10.30
C GLY A 142 14.22 9.45 8.93
N GLN A 143 13.58 8.31 8.93
CA GLN A 143 12.92 7.75 7.75
C GLN A 143 11.41 7.80 7.94
N VAL A 144 10.76 8.67 7.18
CA VAL A 144 9.29 8.71 7.09
C VAL A 144 8.86 7.55 6.18
N LEU A 145 8.36 6.48 6.78
CA LEU A 145 7.77 5.35 6.07
C LEU A 145 6.26 5.61 5.86
N TRP A 146 5.88 5.90 4.63
CA TRP A 146 4.49 5.90 4.22
C TRP A 146 4.02 4.45 4.03
N LEU A 147 3.36 3.90 5.03
CA LEU A 147 2.71 2.60 4.90
C LEU A 147 1.27 2.82 4.42
N TYR A 148 1.02 2.54 3.14
CA TYR A 148 -0.33 2.30 2.63
C TYR A 148 -0.83 0.99 3.25
N ARG A 149 -1.92 1.04 4.02
CA ARG A 149 -2.70 -0.13 4.40
C ARG A 149 -3.95 -0.15 3.53
N PRO A 150 -4.15 -1.23 2.74
CA PRO A 150 -5.39 -1.47 2.03
C PRO A 150 -6.56 -1.64 3.00
#